data_9bdd561ad578df50b1f356e2d5ca0f14
#
_entry.id   9bdd561ad578df50b1f356e2d5ca0f14
#
_cell.length_a   1.000
_cell.length_b   1.000
_cell.length_c   1.000
_cell.angle_alpha   90.00
_cell.angle_beta   90.00
_cell.angle_gamma   90.00
#
_symmetry.space_group_name_H-M   'P 1'
#
loop_
_entity.id
_entity.type
_entity.pdbx_description
1 polymer ?
#
loop_
_entity_poly.entity_id
_entity_poly.type
_entity_poly.pdbx_seq_one_letter_code
_entity_poly.pdbx_strand_id
1 'polypeptide(L)'
;MIDLSKYDKKVNHKELEEQMKKASENSFDPIPAGDYEVKLEKLELKENSKNNLMISAQYRILNGPEKNKCLFQNITISGTKNDGFMLHQAKELINNLGFDIEFESYVQFGEEVEEIADSAIGELYDIRLSYNGEYQRFNFI
;
A
#
# COMPACT_ATOMS: atom_id res chain seq x y z
N MET A 1 11.59 31.69 -24.33
CA MET A 1 12.13 30.57 -23.55
C MET A 1 11.75 30.75 -22.08
N ILE A 2 11.30 29.70 -21.43
CA ILE A 2 10.93 29.76 -20.02
C ILE A 2 12.18 29.96 -19.17
N ASP A 3 12.12 30.87 -18.22
CA ASP A 3 13.21 31.06 -17.27
C ASP A 3 13.18 29.91 -16.23
N LEU A 4 14.04 28.91 -16.41
CA LEU A 4 14.12 27.74 -15.56
C LEU A 4 14.79 28.02 -14.21
N SER A 5 15.52 29.15 -14.09
CA SER A 5 16.22 29.47 -12.84
C SER A 5 15.27 29.73 -11.68
N LYS A 6 14.05 30.18 -11.94
CA LYS A 6 13.04 30.37 -10.89
C LYS A 6 12.58 29.06 -10.24
N TYR A 7 12.67 27.94 -10.96
CA TYR A 7 12.36 26.61 -10.42
C TYR A 7 13.49 26.10 -9.52
N ASP A 8 14.73 26.43 -9.86
CA ASP A 8 15.90 26.08 -9.07
C ASP A 8 15.88 26.77 -7.70
N LYS A 9 15.32 27.97 -7.60
CA LYS A 9 15.21 28.73 -6.35
C LYS A 9 14.19 28.14 -5.39
N LYS A 10 13.25 27.31 -5.87
CA LYS A 10 12.16 26.74 -5.07
C LYS A 10 12.48 25.36 -4.54
N VAL A 11 13.54 24.72 -5.01
CA VAL A 11 13.88 23.35 -4.64
C VAL A 11 15.27 23.28 -4.01
N ASN A 12 15.40 22.37 -3.07
CA ASN A 12 16.69 22.00 -2.53
C ASN A 12 17.27 20.91 -3.42
N HIS A 13 18.32 21.26 -4.18
CA HIS A 13 18.95 20.34 -5.13
C HIS A 13 19.46 19.07 -4.48
N LYS A 14 20.02 19.18 -3.29
CA LYS A 14 20.53 18.03 -2.55
C LYS A 14 19.42 17.08 -2.15
N GLU A 15 18.31 17.61 -1.67
CA GLU A 15 17.13 16.83 -1.32
C GLU A 15 16.52 16.15 -2.55
N LEU A 16 16.45 16.88 -3.66
CA LEU A 16 15.94 16.34 -4.92
C LEU A 16 16.81 15.20 -5.45
N GLU A 17 18.14 15.34 -5.37
CA GLU A 17 19.07 14.27 -5.74
C GLU A 17 18.89 13.03 -4.87
N GLU A 18 18.71 13.20 -3.56
CA GLU A 18 18.44 12.10 -2.64
C GLU A 18 17.13 11.40 -2.96
N GLN A 19 16.08 12.15 -3.28
CA GLN A 19 14.80 11.59 -3.68
C GLN A 19 14.90 10.80 -4.98
N MET A 20 15.60 11.32 -5.97
CA MET A 20 15.84 10.62 -7.23
C MET A 20 16.65 9.35 -7.03
N LYS A 21 17.65 9.39 -6.18
CA LYS A 21 18.49 8.23 -5.86
C LYS A 21 17.67 7.14 -5.18
N LYS A 22 16.84 7.49 -4.20
CA LYS A 22 15.93 6.55 -3.54
C LYS A 22 14.92 5.97 -4.53
N ALA A 23 14.39 6.78 -5.42
CA ALA A 23 13.46 6.32 -6.44
C ALA A 23 14.13 5.32 -7.39
N SER A 24 15.36 5.58 -7.82
CA SER A 24 16.09 4.66 -8.70
C SER A 24 16.50 3.36 -8.00
N GLU A 25 16.75 3.39 -6.70
CA GLU A 25 17.14 2.21 -5.92
C GLU A 25 15.96 1.33 -5.55
N ASN A 26 14.77 1.91 -5.31
CA ASN A 26 13.65 1.21 -4.68
C ASN A 26 12.41 1.04 -5.58
N SER A 27 12.28 1.84 -6.65
CA SER A 27 10.99 1.95 -7.35
C SER A 27 10.92 1.27 -8.70
N PHE A 28 12.04 0.92 -9.31
CA PHE A 28 12.06 0.46 -10.69
C PHE A 28 12.27 -1.04 -10.84
N ASP A 29 12.76 -1.72 -9.81
CA ASP A 29 12.90 -3.17 -9.83
C ASP A 29 11.68 -3.78 -9.12
N PRO A 30 10.78 -4.43 -9.88
CA PRO A 30 9.65 -5.09 -9.26
C PRO A 30 10.12 -6.21 -8.33
N ILE A 31 9.44 -6.36 -7.20
CA ILE A 31 9.73 -7.46 -6.28
C ILE A 31 9.29 -8.77 -6.95
N PRO A 32 10.18 -9.77 -7.04
CA PRO A 32 9.82 -11.04 -7.70
C PRO A 32 8.69 -11.77 -7.01
N ALA A 33 7.92 -12.54 -7.78
CA ALA A 33 6.93 -13.44 -7.22
C ALA A 33 7.62 -14.46 -6.28
N GLY A 34 6.96 -14.81 -5.19
CA GLY A 34 7.49 -15.74 -4.21
C GLY A 34 6.84 -15.57 -2.86
N ASP A 35 7.33 -16.32 -1.88
CA ASP A 35 6.84 -16.28 -0.52
C ASP A 35 7.71 -15.35 0.31
N TYR A 36 7.08 -14.43 1.03
CA TYR A 36 7.77 -13.44 1.84
C TYR A 36 7.22 -13.39 3.26
N GLU A 37 8.12 -13.33 4.23
CA GLU A 37 7.77 -12.97 5.60
C GLU A 37 7.79 -11.45 5.70
N VAL A 38 6.71 -10.86 6.16
CA VAL A 38 6.53 -9.41 6.17
C VAL A 38 5.99 -8.93 7.51
N LYS A 39 6.25 -7.66 7.80
CA LYS A 39 5.65 -6.95 8.92
C LYS A 39 4.71 -5.89 8.40
N LEU A 40 3.49 -5.84 8.92
CA LEU A 40 2.55 -4.78 8.58
C LEU A 40 3.02 -3.47 9.21
N GLU A 41 3.28 -2.46 8.39
CA GLU A 41 3.74 -1.16 8.87
C GLU A 41 2.66 -0.09 8.84
N LYS A 42 1.74 -0.16 7.86
CA LYS A 42 0.63 0.79 7.73
C LYS A 42 -0.62 0.08 7.26
N LEU A 43 -1.74 0.53 7.79
CA LEU A 43 -3.08 0.16 7.32
C LEU A 43 -3.96 1.38 7.50
N GLU A 44 -4.50 1.91 6.40
CA GLU A 44 -5.27 3.15 6.45
C GLU A 44 -6.27 3.24 5.30
N LEU A 45 -7.32 4.03 5.51
CA LEU A 45 -8.14 4.54 4.43
C LEU A 45 -7.60 5.90 4.02
N LYS A 46 -7.45 6.11 2.73
CA LYS A 46 -7.00 7.39 2.18
C LYS A 46 -7.66 7.66 0.84
N GLU A 47 -7.59 8.90 0.39
CA GLU A 47 -8.06 9.26 -0.94
C GLU A 47 -6.94 9.07 -1.96
N ASN A 48 -7.30 8.57 -3.14
CA ASN A 48 -6.37 8.47 -4.25
C ASN A 48 -6.37 9.78 -5.08
N SER A 49 -5.58 9.83 -6.15
CA SER A 49 -5.46 11.02 -7.00
C SER A 49 -6.76 11.44 -7.68
N LYS A 50 -7.75 10.55 -7.74
CA LYS A 50 -9.07 10.81 -8.33
C LYS A 50 -10.12 11.16 -7.27
N ASN A 51 -9.72 11.38 -6.03
CA ASN A 51 -10.58 11.63 -4.88
C ASN A 51 -11.52 10.47 -4.53
N ASN A 52 -11.14 9.25 -4.89
CA ASN A 52 -11.84 8.04 -4.50
C ASN A 52 -11.20 7.45 -3.25
N LEU A 53 -12.02 6.85 -2.39
CA LEU A 53 -11.55 6.24 -1.15
C LEU A 53 -10.87 4.90 -1.45
N MET A 54 -9.76 4.66 -0.78
CA MET A 54 -8.93 3.47 -0.98
C MET A 54 -8.42 2.97 0.36
N ILE A 55 -8.44 1.64 0.56
CA ILE A 55 -7.74 1.02 1.68
C ILE A 55 -6.31 0.69 1.22
N SER A 56 -5.34 1.02 2.05
CA SER A 56 -3.92 0.83 1.74
C SER A 56 -3.22 0.10 2.87
N ALA A 57 -2.52 -0.98 2.53
CA ALA A 57 -1.67 -1.72 3.45
C ALA A 57 -0.23 -1.69 2.97
N GLN A 58 0.69 -1.44 3.87
CA GLN A 58 2.13 -1.44 3.58
C GLN A 58 2.81 -2.50 4.41
N TYR A 59 3.53 -3.38 3.73
CA TYR A 59 4.27 -4.49 4.34
C TYR A 59 5.76 -4.31 4.12
N ARG A 60 6.56 -4.56 5.16
CA ARG A 60 8.03 -4.58 5.07
C ARG A 60 8.52 -6.01 4.99
N ILE A 61 9.32 -6.33 3.97
CA ILE A 61 9.92 -7.66 3.82
C ILE A 61 11.06 -7.79 4.83
N LEU A 62 11.05 -8.90 5.60
CA LEU A 62 11.92 -9.07 6.75
C LEU A 62 13.20 -9.85 6.47
N ASN A 63 13.26 -10.64 5.41
CA ASN A 63 14.41 -11.49 5.12
C ASN A 63 14.57 -11.75 3.63
N GLY A 64 15.66 -12.43 3.28
CA GLY A 64 15.96 -12.79 1.90
C GLY A 64 16.56 -11.64 1.08
N PRO A 65 16.70 -11.84 -0.25
CA PRO A 65 17.29 -10.84 -1.14
C PRO A 65 16.54 -9.52 -1.20
N GLU A 66 15.22 -9.55 -0.90
CA GLU A 66 14.35 -8.39 -0.97
C GLU A 66 14.13 -7.73 0.40
N LYS A 67 14.94 -8.11 1.41
CA LYS A 67 14.84 -7.56 2.76
C LYS A 67 14.83 -6.03 2.76
N ASN A 68 13.96 -5.45 3.60
CA ASN A 68 13.75 -4.02 3.79
C ASN A 68 13.00 -3.32 2.64
N LYS A 69 12.63 -4.02 1.59
CA LYS A 69 11.72 -3.48 0.58
C LYS A 69 10.28 -3.56 1.07
N CYS A 70 9.42 -2.70 0.53
CA CYS A 70 8.01 -2.64 0.90
C CYS A 70 7.13 -3.20 -0.20
N LEU A 71 6.08 -3.89 0.21
CA LEU A 71 4.95 -4.25 -0.64
C LEU A 71 3.77 -3.35 -0.28
N PHE A 72 3.04 -2.89 -1.28
CA PHE A 72 1.86 -2.04 -1.11
C PHE A 72 0.65 -2.73 -1.69
N GLN A 73 -0.37 -2.90 -0.88
CA GLN A 73 -1.65 -3.47 -1.31
C GLN A 73 -2.71 -2.38 -1.20
N ASN A 74 -3.21 -1.90 -2.33
CA ASN A 74 -4.18 -0.82 -2.40
C ASN A 74 -5.45 -1.32 -3.08
N ILE A 75 -6.59 -1.08 -2.45
CA ILE A 75 -7.91 -1.47 -2.98
C ILE A 75 -8.80 -0.23 -2.95
N THR A 76 -9.20 0.25 -4.13
CA THR A 76 -10.14 1.37 -4.24
C THR A 76 -11.55 0.87 -3.94
N ILE A 77 -12.24 1.51 -3.00
CA ILE A 77 -13.53 1.05 -2.47
C ILE A 77 -14.69 2.02 -2.74
N SER A 78 -14.43 3.11 -3.45
CA SER A 78 -15.47 4.04 -3.87
C SER A 78 -15.19 4.53 -5.28
N GLY A 79 -16.24 4.96 -6.00
CA GLY A 79 -16.11 5.50 -7.34
C GLY A 79 -15.66 4.49 -8.40
N THR A 80 -15.78 3.20 -8.14
CA THR A 80 -15.45 2.14 -9.08
C THR A 80 -16.70 1.64 -9.81
N LYS A 81 -16.52 0.82 -10.82
CA LYS A 81 -17.66 0.20 -11.51
C LYS A 81 -18.35 -0.88 -10.67
N ASN A 82 -17.72 -1.32 -9.61
CA ASN A 82 -18.22 -2.41 -8.77
C ASN A 82 -17.76 -2.24 -7.33
N ASP A 83 -18.27 -1.22 -6.65
CA ASP A 83 -17.86 -0.89 -5.28
C ASP A 83 -18.15 -2.01 -4.28
N GLY A 84 -19.27 -2.73 -4.46
CA GLY A 84 -19.62 -3.86 -3.60
C GLY A 84 -18.57 -4.97 -3.66
N PHE A 85 -18.09 -5.29 -4.86
CA PHE A 85 -17.01 -6.27 -5.04
C PHE A 85 -15.70 -5.78 -4.41
N MET A 86 -15.39 -4.51 -4.61
CA MET A 86 -14.16 -3.92 -4.06
C MET A 86 -14.19 -3.87 -2.53
N LEU A 87 -15.35 -3.56 -1.93
CA LEU A 87 -15.54 -3.63 -0.48
C LEU A 87 -15.38 -5.04 0.04
N HIS A 88 -15.85 -6.05 -0.71
CA HIS A 88 -15.64 -7.45 -0.35
C HIS A 88 -14.14 -7.80 -0.35
N GLN A 89 -13.39 -7.31 -1.33
CA GLN A 89 -11.93 -7.50 -1.37
C GLN A 89 -11.24 -6.84 -0.17
N ALA A 90 -11.69 -5.65 0.22
CA ALA A 90 -11.17 -4.97 1.41
C ALA A 90 -11.47 -5.76 2.69
N LYS A 91 -12.68 -6.31 2.79
CA LYS A 91 -13.06 -7.18 3.92
C LYS A 91 -12.18 -8.43 3.97
N GLU A 92 -11.90 -9.05 2.84
CA GLU A 92 -11.01 -10.21 2.78
C GLU A 92 -9.59 -9.86 3.24
N LEU A 93 -9.09 -8.69 2.86
CA LEU A 93 -7.79 -8.21 3.34
C LEU A 93 -7.77 -8.14 4.86
N ILE A 94 -8.78 -7.54 5.47
CA ILE A 94 -8.89 -7.41 6.92
C ILE A 94 -8.97 -8.80 7.58
N ASN A 95 -9.76 -9.71 7.01
CA ASN A 95 -9.85 -11.08 7.51
C ASN A 95 -8.51 -11.81 7.45
N ASN A 96 -7.75 -11.62 6.38
CA ASN A 96 -6.41 -12.19 6.23
C ASN A 96 -5.42 -11.66 7.26
N LEU A 97 -5.61 -10.42 7.73
CA LEU A 97 -4.80 -9.85 8.80
C LEU A 97 -5.17 -10.38 10.18
N GLY A 98 -6.23 -11.18 10.28
CA GLY A 98 -6.66 -11.80 11.54
C GLY A 98 -7.80 -11.08 12.24
N PHE A 99 -8.49 -10.19 11.55
CA PHE A 99 -9.57 -9.38 12.10
C PHE A 99 -10.85 -9.59 11.31
N ASP A 100 -11.97 -9.15 11.88
CA ASP A 100 -13.26 -9.15 11.20
C ASP A 100 -13.78 -7.72 11.12
N ILE A 101 -14.49 -7.41 10.03
CA ILE A 101 -15.04 -6.09 9.80
C ILE A 101 -16.33 -6.23 8.99
N GLU A 102 -17.32 -5.40 9.32
CA GLU A 102 -18.56 -5.28 8.56
C GLU A 102 -18.64 -3.87 7.97
N PHE A 103 -19.33 -3.75 6.84
CA PHE A 103 -19.56 -2.47 6.21
C PHE A 103 -21.00 -2.00 6.46
N GLU A 104 -21.14 -0.89 7.16
CA GLU A 104 -22.43 -0.21 7.32
C GLU A 104 -22.42 1.15 6.64
N SER A 105 -21.29 1.88 6.74
CA SER A 105 -21.05 3.14 6.09
C SER A 105 -19.53 3.32 5.91
N TYR A 106 -19.12 4.24 5.05
CA TYR A 106 -17.70 4.55 4.88
C TYR A 106 -17.11 5.18 6.15
N VAL A 107 -17.88 5.99 6.88
CA VAL A 107 -17.44 6.58 8.15
C VAL A 107 -17.16 5.47 9.17
N GLN A 108 -18.12 4.58 9.37
CA GLN A 108 -17.98 3.45 10.29
C GLN A 108 -16.83 2.53 9.87
N PHE A 109 -16.72 2.23 8.58
CA PHE A 109 -15.66 1.37 8.04
C PHE A 109 -14.28 1.97 8.32
N GLY A 110 -14.12 3.29 8.09
CA GLY A 110 -12.88 3.99 8.37
C GLY A 110 -12.49 3.98 9.84
N GLU A 111 -13.45 4.17 10.74
CA GLU A 111 -13.21 4.11 12.18
C GLU A 111 -12.75 2.72 12.62
N GLU A 112 -13.37 1.66 12.10
CA GLU A 112 -12.98 0.29 12.41
C GLU A 112 -11.61 -0.06 11.82
N VAL A 113 -11.30 0.41 10.61
CA VAL A 113 -9.97 0.22 10.02
C VAL A 113 -8.89 0.85 10.89
N GLU A 114 -9.12 2.05 11.44
CA GLU A 114 -8.17 2.70 12.35
C GLU A 114 -7.96 1.88 13.62
N GLU A 115 -9.01 1.36 14.22
CA GLU A 115 -8.92 0.50 15.41
C GLU A 115 -8.15 -0.79 15.11
N ILE A 116 -8.43 -1.41 13.98
CA ILE A 116 -7.75 -2.62 13.53
C ILE A 116 -6.27 -2.32 13.28
N ALA A 117 -5.97 -1.18 12.66
CA ALA A 117 -4.59 -0.78 12.38
C ALA A 117 -3.77 -0.67 13.66
N ASP A 118 -4.34 -0.09 14.73
CA ASP A 118 -3.65 0.03 16.02
C ASP A 118 -3.24 -1.33 16.59
N SER A 119 -4.00 -2.38 16.30
CA SER A 119 -3.70 -3.74 16.77
C SER A 119 -2.85 -4.53 15.78
N ALA A 120 -3.01 -4.30 14.49
CA ALA A 120 -2.38 -5.09 13.43
C ALA A 120 -0.98 -4.59 13.07
N ILE A 121 -0.72 -3.29 13.18
CA ILE A 121 0.59 -2.73 12.85
C ILE A 121 1.66 -3.35 13.75
N GLY A 122 2.74 -3.84 13.13
CA GLY A 122 3.81 -4.55 13.82
C GLY A 122 3.68 -6.06 13.81
N GLU A 123 2.52 -6.60 13.43
CA GLU A 123 2.32 -8.05 13.33
C GLU A 123 3.01 -8.61 12.09
N LEU A 124 3.39 -9.88 12.18
CA LEU A 124 4.09 -10.60 11.14
C LEU A 124 3.13 -11.47 10.34
N TYR A 125 3.33 -11.51 9.03
CA TYR A 125 2.52 -12.32 8.12
C TYR A 125 3.40 -13.00 7.10
N ASP A 126 2.93 -14.12 6.57
CA ASP A 126 3.53 -14.79 5.42
C ASP A 126 2.63 -14.54 4.22
N ILE A 127 3.20 -13.98 3.16
CA ILE A 127 2.47 -13.62 1.95
C ILE A 127 3.13 -14.29 0.75
N ARG A 128 2.30 -14.91 -0.08
CA ARG A 128 2.71 -15.36 -1.41
C ARG A 128 2.36 -14.26 -2.41
N LEU A 129 3.40 -13.65 -2.97
CA LEU A 129 3.26 -12.64 -4.00
C LEU A 129 3.23 -13.31 -5.36
N SER A 130 2.23 -13.00 -6.16
CA SER A 130 2.14 -13.42 -7.56
C SER A 130 1.72 -12.25 -8.43
N TYR A 131 1.80 -12.44 -9.74
CA TYR A 131 1.46 -11.39 -10.70
C TYR A 131 0.43 -11.90 -11.69
N ASN A 132 -0.53 -11.02 -12.01
CA ASN A 132 -1.45 -11.20 -13.12
C ASN A 132 -1.20 -10.03 -14.08
N GLY A 133 -0.34 -10.24 -15.09
CA GLY A 133 0.18 -9.15 -15.90
C GLY A 133 1.05 -8.23 -15.05
N GLU A 134 0.67 -6.96 -14.97
CA GLU A 134 1.37 -5.95 -14.16
C GLU A 134 0.81 -5.87 -12.73
N TYR A 135 -0.30 -6.55 -12.45
CA TYR A 135 -0.98 -6.47 -11.15
C TYR A 135 -0.42 -7.49 -10.18
N GLN A 136 -0.13 -7.01 -8.96
CA GLN A 136 0.30 -7.86 -7.86
C GLN A 136 -0.90 -8.51 -7.19
N ARG A 137 -0.74 -9.78 -6.84
CA ARG A 137 -1.71 -10.52 -6.03
C ARG A 137 -1.06 -10.96 -4.74
N PHE A 138 -1.75 -10.74 -3.65
CA PHE A 138 -1.30 -11.07 -2.30
C PHE A 138 -2.15 -12.20 -1.74
N ASN A 139 -1.52 -13.35 -1.51
CA ASN A 139 -2.18 -14.49 -0.90
C ASN A 139 -1.51 -14.76 0.44
N PHE A 140 -2.27 -14.66 1.53
CA PHE A 140 -1.77 -14.96 2.86
C PHE A 140 -1.70 -16.48 3.04
N ILE A 141 -0.58 -16.93 3.56
CA ILE A 141 -0.29 -18.36 3.70
C ILE A 141 -0.67 -18.84 5.11
#